data_40a7a1d2d76bd72fece129509b0ec988
#
_entry.id   40a7a1d2d76bd72fece129509b0ec988
#
_cell.length_a   1.000
_cell.length_b   1.000
_cell.length_c   1.000
_cell.angle_alpha   90.00
_cell.angle_beta   90.00
_cell.angle_gamma   90.00
#
_symmetry.space_group_name_H-M   'P 1'
#
loop_
_entity.id
_entity.type
_entity.pdbx_description
1 polymer ?
#
loop_
_entity_poly.entity_id
_entity_poly.type
_entity_poly.pdbx_seq_one_letter_code
_entity_poly.pdbx_strand_id
1 'polypeptide(L)'
;MKLKTLRIMAIIIGILGTSLFNRFLEGGALFMSLILICLLLSIYFMTKGFYRIKTNPELSKKMLTLINDSGILGLSLGFLSAFLGLIAGFDAIEASGNAEPAILAGGIKVALLSPIFGIFTFVISKIGVLTLKLLQKN
;
A
#
# COMPACT_ATOMS: atom_id res chain seq x y z
N MET A 1 -18.21 -30.58 0.71
CA MET A 1 -16.98 -30.00 1.31
C MET A 1 -16.53 -28.71 0.62
N LYS A 2 -16.38 -28.69 -0.69
CA LYS A 2 -15.95 -27.48 -1.45
C LYS A 2 -16.85 -26.25 -1.24
N LEU A 3 -18.17 -26.40 -1.13
CA LEU A 3 -19.11 -25.28 -0.98
C LEU A 3 -19.01 -24.60 0.41
N LYS A 4 -18.78 -25.37 1.47
CA LYS A 4 -18.57 -24.83 2.83
C LYS A 4 -17.26 -24.05 2.91
N THR A 5 -16.19 -24.56 2.31
CA THR A 5 -14.88 -23.92 2.26
C THR A 5 -14.94 -22.60 1.47
N LEU A 6 -15.65 -22.59 0.33
CA LEU A 6 -15.87 -21.37 -0.46
C LEU A 6 -16.66 -20.31 0.32
N ARG A 7 -17.70 -20.71 1.06
CA ARG A 7 -18.48 -19.79 1.91
C ARG A 7 -17.65 -19.21 3.06
N ILE A 8 -16.84 -20.04 3.71
CA ILE A 8 -15.93 -19.60 4.78
C ILE A 8 -14.89 -18.62 4.22
N MET A 9 -14.29 -18.93 3.08
CA MET A 9 -13.36 -18.02 2.40
C MET A 9 -14.02 -16.68 2.02
N ALA A 10 -15.24 -16.70 1.48
CA ALA A 10 -15.98 -15.50 1.13
C ALA A 10 -16.29 -14.63 2.37
N ILE A 11 -16.66 -15.27 3.49
CA ILE A 11 -16.91 -14.56 4.76
C ILE A 11 -15.62 -13.95 5.31
N ILE A 12 -14.51 -14.69 5.28
CA ILE A 12 -13.19 -14.21 5.74
C ILE A 12 -12.73 -13.03 4.87
N ILE A 13 -12.88 -13.13 3.55
CA ILE A 13 -12.54 -12.04 2.62
C ILE A 13 -13.43 -10.80 2.87
N GLY A 14 -14.71 -11.01 3.13
CA GLY A 14 -15.64 -9.91 3.48
C GLY A 14 -15.26 -9.22 4.77
N ILE A 15 -14.98 -9.96 5.84
CA ILE A 15 -14.56 -9.41 7.15
C ILE A 15 -13.19 -8.72 7.02
N LEU A 16 -12.26 -9.32 6.28
CA LEU A 16 -10.95 -8.73 6.03
C LEU A 16 -11.08 -7.42 5.23
N GLY A 17 -11.94 -7.40 4.21
CA GLY A 17 -12.21 -6.23 3.39
C GLY A 17 -12.80 -5.07 4.17
N THR A 18 -13.79 -5.32 5.03
CA THR A 18 -14.37 -4.27 5.89
C THR A 18 -13.39 -3.76 6.93
N SER A 19 -12.59 -4.65 7.53
CA SER A 19 -11.55 -4.26 8.47
C SER A 19 -10.46 -3.43 7.82
N LEU A 20 -10.02 -3.81 6.62
CA LEU A 20 -9.02 -3.04 5.85
C LEU A 20 -9.58 -1.68 5.42
N PHE A 21 -10.84 -1.61 5.03
CA PHE A 21 -11.48 -0.35 4.65
C PHE A 21 -11.60 0.62 5.82
N ASN A 22 -11.98 0.13 7.01
CA ASN A 22 -12.01 0.95 8.22
C ASN A 22 -10.62 1.46 8.59
N ARG A 23 -9.58 0.60 8.52
CA ARG A 23 -8.19 1.00 8.74
C ARG A 23 -7.70 1.99 7.70
N PHE A 24 -8.15 1.86 6.46
CA PHE A 24 -7.87 2.81 5.40
C PHE A 24 -8.39 4.22 5.73
N LEU A 25 -9.61 4.32 6.26
CA LEU A 25 -10.19 5.60 6.67
C LEU A 25 -9.48 6.18 7.92
N GLU A 26 -9.10 5.34 8.87
CA GLU A 26 -8.38 5.75 10.08
C GLU A 26 -6.98 6.30 9.78
N GLY A 27 -6.28 5.76 8.78
CA GLY A 27 -4.90 6.12 8.43
C GLY A 27 -4.76 7.45 7.68
N GLY A 28 -5.80 8.27 7.59
CA GLY A 28 -5.81 9.52 6.83
C GLY A 28 -6.22 9.31 5.36
N ALA A 29 -7.47 9.57 5.06
CA ALA A 29 -8.10 9.25 3.77
C ALA A 29 -7.33 9.82 2.55
N LEU A 30 -6.72 11.00 2.67
CA LEU A 30 -5.97 11.63 1.58
C LEU A 30 -4.72 10.82 1.22
N PHE A 31 -3.84 10.54 2.19
CA PHE A 31 -2.60 9.80 1.92
C PHE A 31 -2.87 8.35 1.58
N MET A 32 -3.85 7.72 2.22
CA MET A 32 -4.25 6.35 1.91
C MET A 32 -4.77 6.22 0.48
N SER A 33 -5.55 7.19 -0.02
CA SER A 33 -6.02 7.20 -1.40
C SER A 33 -4.88 7.38 -2.41
N LEU A 34 -3.88 8.23 -2.09
CA LEU A 34 -2.69 8.38 -2.93
C LEU A 34 -1.86 7.09 -3.00
N ILE A 35 -1.66 6.41 -1.87
CA ILE A 35 -0.97 5.11 -1.83
C ILE A 35 -1.75 4.06 -2.63
N LEU A 36 -3.08 4.05 -2.53
CA LEU A 36 -3.92 3.16 -3.32
C LEU A 36 -3.79 3.43 -4.83
N ILE A 37 -3.75 4.69 -5.24
CA ILE A 37 -3.50 5.07 -6.64
C ILE A 37 -2.15 4.53 -7.11
N CYS A 38 -1.09 4.67 -6.30
CA CYS A 38 0.23 4.11 -6.61
C CYS A 38 0.19 2.59 -6.78
N LEU A 39 -0.57 1.89 -5.93
CA LEU A 39 -0.78 0.44 -6.03
C LEU A 39 -1.49 0.07 -7.34
N LEU A 40 -2.58 0.75 -7.67
CA LEU A 40 -3.34 0.50 -8.90
C LEU A 40 -2.50 0.80 -10.16
N LEU A 41 -1.72 1.87 -10.15
CA LEU A 41 -0.77 2.19 -11.24
C LEU A 41 0.30 1.11 -11.38
N SER A 42 0.86 0.61 -10.27
CA SER A 42 1.83 -0.47 -10.29
C SER A 42 1.25 -1.75 -10.90
N ILE A 43 0.05 -2.13 -10.51
CA ILE A 43 -0.66 -3.30 -11.06
C ILE A 43 -0.95 -3.10 -12.57
N TYR A 44 -1.40 -1.90 -12.95
CA TYR A 44 -1.66 -1.57 -14.36
C TYR A 44 -0.38 -1.68 -15.22
N PHE A 45 0.72 -1.09 -14.77
CA PHE A 45 2.00 -1.17 -15.49
C PHE A 45 2.55 -2.61 -15.51
N MET A 46 2.32 -3.37 -14.46
CA MET A 46 2.70 -4.78 -14.39
C MET A 46 1.95 -5.60 -15.43
N THR A 47 0.64 -5.51 -15.50
CA THR A 47 -0.17 -6.23 -16.49
C THR A 47 0.20 -5.84 -17.91
N LYS A 48 0.41 -4.54 -18.17
CA LYS A 48 0.85 -4.03 -19.47
C LYS A 48 2.27 -4.50 -19.84
N GLY A 49 3.17 -4.55 -18.88
CA GLY A 49 4.53 -5.04 -19.04
C GLY A 49 4.55 -6.52 -19.43
N PHE A 50 3.79 -7.37 -18.75
CA PHE A 50 3.64 -8.80 -19.06
C PHE A 50 3.06 -9.03 -20.46
N TYR A 51 2.02 -8.30 -20.81
CA TYR A 51 1.37 -8.47 -22.10
C TYR A 51 2.29 -8.08 -23.28
N ARG A 52 3.22 -7.15 -23.06
CA ARG A 52 4.09 -6.59 -24.10
C ARG A 52 5.48 -7.21 -24.17
N ILE A 53 5.81 -8.19 -23.34
CA ILE A 53 7.15 -8.83 -23.32
C ILE A 53 7.57 -9.31 -24.71
N LYS A 54 6.69 -10.02 -25.42
CA LYS A 54 6.98 -10.61 -26.75
C LYS A 54 6.75 -9.64 -27.90
N THR A 55 5.83 -8.69 -27.76
CA THR A 55 5.39 -7.81 -28.86
C THR A 55 6.22 -6.53 -28.95
N ASN A 56 6.65 -5.98 -27.80
CA ASN A 56 7.43 -4.75 -27.75
C ASN A 56 8.34 -4.75 -26.51
N PRO A 57 9.56 -5.31 -26.60
CA PRO A 57 10.50 -5.41 -25.50
C PRO A 57 10.89 -4.06 -24.87
N GLU A 58 11.00 -3.01 -25.69
CA GLU A 58 11.35 -1.66 -25.21
C GLU A 58 10.26 -1.10 -24.31
N LEU A 59 8.99 -1.27 -24.71
CA LEU A 59 7.86 -0.86 -23.89
C LEU A 59 7.81 -1.66 -22.57
N SER A 60 8.12 -2.95 -22.63
CA SER A 60 8.17 -3.80 -21.42
C SER A 60 9.26 -3.34 -20.46
N LYS A 61 10.43 -2.92 -20.93
CA LYS A 61 11.49 -2.32 -20.10
C LYS A 61 11.05 -1.01 -19.47
N LYS A 62 10.37 -0.16 -20.22
CA LYS A 62 9.80 1.09 -19.69
C LYS A 62 8.78 0.81 -18.57
N MET A 63 7.96 -0.23 -18.73
CA MET A 63 7.00 -0.63 -17.68
C MET A 63 7.71 -1.06 -16.39
N LEU A 64 8.86 -1.75 -16.47
CA LEU A 64 9.67 -2.09 -15.30
C LEU A 64 10.04 -0.87 -14.46
N THR A 65 10.51 0.19 -15.10
CA THR A 65 10.87 1.44 -14.42
C THR A 65 9.63 2.05 -13.77
N LEU A 66 8.53 2.15 -14.48
CA LEU A 66 7.28 2.72 -13.97
C LEU A 66 6.69 1.92 -12.79
N ILE A 67 6.78 0.58 -12.81
CA ILE A 67 6.37 -0.25 -11.67
C ILE A 67 7.24 0.05 -10.44
N ASN A 68 8.55 0.11 -10.65
CA ASN A 68 9.49 0.41 -9.57
C ASN A 68 9.25 1.79 -8.97
N ASP A 69 9.07 2.81 -9.80
CA ASP A 69 8.85 4.19 -9.38
C ASP A 69 7.52 4.35 -8.65
N SER A 70 6.46 3.71 -9.12
CA SER A 70 5.15 3.67 -8.43
C SER A 70 5.27 3.04 -7.04
N GLY A 71 6.04 1.96 -6.91
CA GLY A 71 6.27 1.30 -5.63
C GLY A 71 7.04 2.17 -4.65
N ILE A 72 8.10 2.85 -5.11
CA ILE A 72 8.90 3.76 -4.28
C ILE A 72 8.06 4.97 -3.87
N LEU A 73 7.25 5.53 -4.78
CA LEU A 73 6.36 6.64 -4.48
C LEU A 73 5.33 6.27 -3.41
N GLY A 74 4.68 5.10 -3.53
CA GLY A 74 3.74 4.61 -2.52
C GLY A 74 4.37 4.42 -1.15
N LEU A 75 5.61 3.90 -1.09
CA LEU A 75 6.39 3.77 0.13
C LEU A 75 6.69 5.13 0.76
N SER A 76 7.17 6.07 -0.04
CA SER A 76 7.53 7.42 0.40
C SER A 76 6.32 8.19 0.94
N LEU A 77 5.18 8.08 0.28
CA LEU A 77 3.91 8.68 0.73
C LEU A 77 3.43 8.06 2.05
N GLY A 78 3.63 6.76 2.24
CA GLY A 78 3.32 6.09 3.50
C GLY A 78 4.12 6.64 4.67
N PHE A 79 5.44 6.79 4.51
CA PHE A 79 6.31 7.37 5.55
C PHE A 79 6.01 8.86 5.79
N LEU A 80 5.81 9.64 4.72
CA LEU A 80 5.46 11.05 4.84
C LEU A 80 4.18 11.23 5.66
N SER A 81 3.14 10.45 5.37
CA SER A 81 1.90 10.46 6.13
C SER A 81 2.10 10.12 7.60
N ALA A 82 2.96 9.14 7.91
CA ALA A 82 3.25 8.76 9.28
C ALA A 82 3.91 9.89 10.08
N PHE A 83 4.92 10.53 9.49
CA PHE A 83 5.62 11.64 10.16
C PHE A 83 4.69 12.82 10.39
N LEU A 84 3.87 13.20 9.41
CA LEU A 84 2.89 14.27 9.59
C LEU A 84 1.84 13.91 10.65
N GLY A 85 1.36 12.66 10.67
CA GLY A 85 0.43 12.18 11.68
C GLY A 85 1.01 12.17 13.09
N LEU A 86 2.29 11.78 13.24
CA LEU A 86 2.99 11.81 14.52
C LEU A 86 3.20 13.24 15.01
N ILE A 87 3.63 14.16 14.15
CA ILE A 87 3.80 15.57 14.49
C ILE A 87 2.47 16.15 14.99
N ALA A 88 1.39 15.97 14.24
CA ALA A 88 0.06 16.46 14.63
C ALA A 88 -0.41 15.85 15.97
N GLY A 89 -0.09 14.57 16.21
CA GLY A 89 -0.39 13.90 17.48
C GLY A 89 0.38 14.49 18.66
N PHE A 90 1.66 14.78 18.49
CA PHE A 90 2.49 15.41 19.52
C PHE A 90 2.10 16.87 19.79
N ASP A 91 1.76 17.63 18.75
CA ASP A 91 1.26 19.01 18.89
C ASP A 91 -0.03 19.05 19.73
N ALA A 92 -0.92 18.11 19.52
CA ALA A 92 -2.15 17.99 20.29
C ALA A 92 -1.91 17.67 21.78
N ILE A 93 -0.90 16.84 22.07
CA ILE A 93 -0.48 16.52 23.45
C ILE A 93 0.17 17.75 24.12
N GLU A 94 1.04 18.45 23.41
CA GLU A 94 1.67 19.67 23.89
C GLU A 94 0.61 20.72 24.25
N ALA A 95 -0.36 20.94 23.38
CA ALA A 95 -1.44 21.89 23.60
C ALA A 95 -2.36 21.52 24.77
N SER A 96 -2.60 20.24 25.02
CA SER A 96 -3.45 19.76 26.12
C SER A 96 -2.76 19.74 27.50
N GLY A 97 -1.42 19.72 27.52
CA GLY A 97 -0.61 19.60 28.74
C GLY A 97 -0.75 18.27 29.47
N ASN A 98 -1.48 17.31 28.88
CA ASN A 98 -1.76 16.01 29.49
C ASN A 98 -1.53 14.87 28.49
N ALA A 99 -0.44 14.14 28.67
CA ALA A 99 -0.07 13.00 27.84
C ALA A 99 -0.56 11.70 28.48
N GLU A 100 -1.84 11.38 28.35
CA GLU A 100 -2.30 10.04 28.73
C GLU A 100 -1.67 8.98 27.80
N PRO A 101 -0.95 7.97 28.36
CA PRO A 101 -0.27 6.95 27.55
C PRO A 101 -1.20 6.20 26.57
N ALA A 102 -2.46 6.05 26.92
CA ALA A 102 -3.46 5.39 26.07
C ALA A 102 -3.80 6.21 24.82
N ILE A 103 -3.89 7.54 24.93
CA ILE A 103 -4.16 8.45 23.81
C ILE A 103 -2.94 8.49 22.88
N LEU A 104 -1.74 8.57 23.46
CA LEU A 104 -0.49 8.53 22.70
C LEU A 104 -0.34 7.22 21.91
N ALA A 105 -0.57 6.08 22.55
CA ALA A 105 -0.52 4.79 21.91
C ALA A 105 -1.54 4.67 20.76
N GLY A 106 -2.74 5.20 20.93
CA GLY A 106 -3.77 5.27 19.88
C GLY A 106 -3.32 6.10 18.68
N GLY A 107 -2.75 7.28 18.91
CA GLY A 107 -2.23 8.15 17.84
C GLY A 107 -1.08 7.51 17.05
N ILE A 108 -0.11 6.91 17.72
CA ILE A 108 1.00 6.19 17.09
C ILE A 108 0.48 5.01 16.25
N LYS A 109 -0.45 4.22 16.79
CA LYS A 109 -1.07 3.10 16.08
C LYS A 109 -1.68 3.56 14.74
N VAL A 110 -2.44 4.66 14.75
CA VAL A 110 -3.06 5.20 13.53
C VAL A 110 -2.00 5.72 12.55
N ALA A 111 -0.98 6.42 13.03
CA ALA A 111 0.10 6.94 12.20
C ALA A 111 0.89 5.83 11.48
N LEU A 112 1.04 4.66 12.11
CA LEU A 112 1.74 3.51 11.53
C LEU A 112 0.95 2.77 10.44
N LEU A 113 -0.34 3.02 10.28
CA LEU A 113 -1.15 2.37 9.24
C LEU A 113 -0.70 2.76 7.82
N SER A 114 -0.43 4.03 7.58
CA SER A 114 -0.02 4.51 6.25
C SER A 114 1.30 3.91 5.75
N PRO A 115 2.38 3.83 6.56
CA PRO A 115 3.60 3.13 6.16
C PRO A 115 3.39 1.66 5.84
N ILE A 116 2.52 0.97 6.59
CA ILE A 116 2.21 -0.44 6.34
C ILE A 116 1.62 -0.61 4.93
N PHE A 117 0.66 0.22 4.54
CA PHE A 117 0.10 0.21 3.18
C PHE A 117 1.13 0.62 2.12
N GLY A 118 2.01 1.58 2.42
CA GLY A 118 3.12 1.98 1.56
C GLY A 118 4.12 0.84 1.33
N ILE A 119 4.51 0.14 2.39
CA ILE A 119 5.39 -1.04 2.32
C ILE A 119 4.72 -2.16 1.52
N PHE A 120 3.44 -2.42 1.75
CA PHE A 120 2.69 -3.41 0.99
C PHE A 120 2.68 -3.11 -0.51
N THR A 121 2.42 -1.85 -0.89
CA THR A 121 2.50 -1.38 -2.28
C THR A 121 3.89 -1.60 -2.87
N PHE A 122 4.93 -1.27 -2.12
CA PHE A 122 6.32 -1.45 -2.54
C PHE A 122 6.68 -2.92 -2.75
N VAL A 123 6.29 -3.81 -1.84
CA VAL A 123 6.55 -5.25 -1.93
C VAL A 123 5.88 -5.84 -3.18
N ILE A 124 4.60 -5.52 -3.43
CA ILE A 124 3.88 -5.97 -4.64
C ILE A 124 4.61 -5.49 -5.90
N SER A 125 5.00 -4.21 -5.93
CA SER A 125 5.74 -3.64 -7.06
C SER A 125 7.07 -4.35 -7.30
N LYS A 126 7.82 -4.67 -6.24
CA LYS A 126 9.10 -5.39 -6.34
C LYS A 126 8.94 -6.82 -6.84
N ILE A 127 7.91 -7.52 -6.38
CA ILE A 127 7.57 -8.86 -6.90
C ILE A 127 7.27 -8.77 -8.39
N GLY A 128 6.47 -7.80 -8.83
CA GLY A 128 6.16 -7.56 -10.24
C GLY A 128 7.41 -7.28 -11.09
N VAL A 129 8.29 -6.39 -10.61
CA VAL A 129 9.57 -6.08 -11.26
C VAL A 129 10.45 -7.33 -11.40
N LEU A 130 10.59 -8.10 -10.32
CA LEU A 130 11.41 -9.31 -10.29
C LEU A 130 10.90 -10.34 -11.30
N THR A 131 9.60 -10.62 -11.28
CA THR A 131 8.97 -11.58 -12.19
C THR A 131 9.12 -11.15 -13.65
N LEU A 132 8.89 -9.86 -13.94
CA LEU A 132 9.01 -9.33 -15.29
C LEU A 132 10.46 -9.38 -15.80
N LYS A 133 11.46 -9.09 -14.95
CA LYS A 133 12.88 -9.21 -15.28
C LYS A 133 13.28 -10.66 -15.59
N LEU A 134 12.79 -11.62 -14.82
CA LEU A 134 13.08 -13.04 -15.08
C LEU A 134 12.53 -13.50 -16.43
N LEU A 135 11.33 -13.04 -16.79
CA LEU A 135 10.71 -13.38 -18.06
C LEU A 135 11.34 -12.66 -19.27
N GLN A 136 11.92 -11.48 -19.08
CA GLN A 136 12.62 -10.74 -20.15
C GLN A 136 14.02 -11.31 -20.43
N LYS A 137 14.59 -12.09 -19.50
CA LYS A 137 15.92 -12.67 -19.65
C LYS A 137 15.91 -13.96 -20.49
N ASN A 138 14.76 -14.59 -20.66
CA ASN A 138 14.54 -15.78 -21.48
C ASN A 138 13.96 -15.39 -22.84
#